data_28554602f84666f44c3e2e93876dce48
#
_entry.id   28554602f84666f44c3e2e93876dce48
#
_cell.length_a   1.000
_cell.length_b   1.000
_cell.length_c   1.000
_cell.angle_alpha   90.00
_cell.angle_beta   90.00
_cell.angle_gamma   90.00
#
_symmetry.space_group_name_H-M   'P 1'
#
loop_
_entity.id
_entity.type
_entity.pdbx_description
1 polymer ?
#
loop_
_entity_poly.entity_id
_entity_poly.type
_entity_poly.pdbx_seq_one_letter_code
_entity_poly.pdbx_strand_id
1 'polypeptide(L)'
;MSVEIFTKEQQARGSFNNGEILEYKPIGFPQDGGFLKPYSNLFYWAHAWTPGEKSTIGLHPHQGFEICSFVLKGKINHFDTKQNKWIPLSEGDVQVIRSGNGISHAEEIDAESEIFQIWFDPNLSVSLKEDATYNDYKSDDFTINDFSGGTIKTILGVDSPMKIKTENILINCYSLDGGTHSINLKNGMVHSFFILSGEINFNHNIYDLGTFFKINDLEKFKFNIDKEMKLFEIISPKNPSYKTYANMR
;
A
#
# COMPACT_ATOMS: atom_id res chain seq x y z
N MET A 1 16.17 -3.50 -17.25
CA MET A 1 16.54 -3.81 -15.86
C MET A 1 16.57 -2.51 -15.10
N SER A 2 15.64 -2.26 -14.20
CA SER A 2 15.67 -1.02 -13.41
C SER A 2 15.33 -1.31 -11.95
N VAL A 3 16.15 -0.75 -11.07
CA VAL A 3 15.88 -0.57 -9.65
C VAL A 3 15.88 0.93 -9.41
N GLU A 4 14.72 1.47 -9.10
CA GLU A 4 14.53 2.86 -8.74
C GLU A 4 14.28 2.92 -7.24
N ILE A 5 14.98 3.81 -6.53
CA ILE A 5 14.96 3.91 -5.07
C ILE A 5 14.56 5.32 -4.69
N PHE A 6 13.60 5.44 -3.80
CA PHE A 6 13.06 6.71 -3.34
C PHE A 6 13.12 6.76 -1.81
N THR A 7 14.04 7.56 -1.28
CA THR A 7 14.12 7.83 0.16
C THR A 7 12.97 8.74 0.60
N LYS A 8 12.77 8.91 1.91
CA LYS A 8 11.72 9.80 2.44
C LYS A 8 11.79 11.23 1.90
N GLU A 9 13.02 11.73 1.63
CA GLU A 9 13.25 13.09 1.11
C GLU A 9 12.75 13.26 -0.33
N GLN A 10 12.66 12.17 -1.08
CA GLN A 10 12.22 12.14 -2.47
C GLN A 10 10.71 11.86 -2.60
N GLN A 11 10.05 11.51 -1.51
CA GLN A 11 8.62 11.27 -1.46
C GLN A 11 7.87 12.59 -1.24
N ALA A 12 6.65 12.66 -1.75
CA ALA A 12 5.77 13.77 -1.44
C ALA A 12 5.39 13.75 0.05
N ARG A 13 5.07 14.91 0.59
CA ARG A 13 4.61 15.07 1.97
C ARG A 13 3.21 15.65 1.99
N GLY A 14 2.43 15.24 2.95
CA GLY A 14 1.11 15.78 3.19
C GLY A 14 0.80 15.90 4.68
N SER A 15 -0.25 16.63 4.98
CA SER A 15 -0.80 16.70 6.33
C SER A 15 -2.27 17.06 6.29
N PHE A 16 -3.02 16.62 7.29
CA PHE A 16 -4.39 17.01 7.54
C PHE A 16 -4.50 17.66 8.91
N ASN A 17 -5.54 18.45 9.11
CA ASN A 17 -5.92 19.04 10.38
C ASN A 17 -4.75 19.76 11.07
N ASN A 18 -4.05 20.64 10.33
CA ASN A 18 -2.90 21.42 10.81
C ASN A 18 -1.74 20.55 11.39
N GLY A 19 -1.53 19.35 10.85
CA GLY A 19 -0.44 18.47 11.26
C GLY A 19 -0.81 17.41 12.29
N GLU A 20 -2.10 17.26 12.62
CA GLU A 20 -2.57 16.14 13.46
C GLU A 20 -2.42 14.79 12.77
N ILE A 21 -2.54 14.76 11.43
CA ILE A 21 -2.18 13.62 10.61
C ILE A 21 -1.07 14.06 9.66
N LEU A 22 0.00 13.30 9.64
CA LEU A 22 1.14 13.50 8.75
C LEU A 22 1.23 12.35 7.75
N GLU A 23 1.79 12.61 6.56
CA GLU A 23 1.99 11.56 5.58
C GLU A 23 3.25 11.78 4.72
N TYR A 24 3.89 10.64 4.38
CA TYR A 24 4.77 10.51 3.23
C TYR A 24 4.05 9.76 2.13
N LYS A 25 4.25 10.19 0.89
CA LYS A 25 3.63 9.56 -0.28
C LYS A 25 4.72 9.05 -1.22
N PRO A 26 5.10 7.77 -1.14
CA PRO A 26 5.91 7.14 -2.18
C PRO A 26 5.37 7.40 -3.57
N ILE A 27 4.03 7.30 -3.74
CA ILE A 27 3.33 7.65 -4.97
C ILE A 27 2.26 8.67 -4.62
N GLY A 28 2.49 9.92 -4.95
CA GLY A 28 1.53 11.01 -4.77
C GLY A 28 0.88 11.44 -6.09
N PHE A 29 -0.10 12.34 -5.99
CA PHE A 29 -0.58 13.04 -7.17
C PHE A 29 0.51 13.97 -7.71
N PRO A 30 0.51 14.31 -9.01
CA PRO A 30 1.53 15.17 -9.61
C PRO A 30 1.73 16.51 -8.90
N GLN A 31 0.68 17.07 -8.32
CA GLN A 31 0.71 18.31 -7.54
C GLN A 31 1.35 18.15 -6.16
N ASP A 32 1.46 16.93 -5.64
CA ASP A 32 2.04 16.66 -4.31
C ASP A 32 3.58 16.81 -4.27
N GLY A 33 4.23 16.76 -5.44
CA GLY A 33 5.65 17.12 -5.59
C GLY A 33 6.65 15.95 -5.46
N GLY A 34 6.27 14.74 -5.17
CA GLY A 34 7.17 13.58 -5.10
C GLY A 34 7.81 13.21 -6.45
N PHE A 35 8.94 12.49 -6.41
CA PHE A 35 9.70 12.12 -7.59
C PHE A 35 9.05 10.97 -8.38
N LEU A 36 8.51 9.97 -7.68
CA LEU A 36 7.83 8.84 -8.31
C LEU A 36 6.43 9.25 -8.74
N LYS A 37 6.12 8.98 -10.00
CA LYS A 37 4.79 9.23 -10.58
C LYS A 37 3.98 7.93 -10.60
N PRO A 38 2.64 8.01 -10.68
CA PRO A 38 1.79 6.85 -10.89
C PRO A 38 2.27 5.96 -12.03
N TYR A 39 2.17 4.66 -11.86
CA TYR A 39 2.55 3.65 -12.85
C TYR A 39 1.66 2.41 -12.73
N SER A 40 1.61 1.60 -13.79
CA SER A 40 0.78 0.42 -13.82
C SER A 40 -0.69 0.78 -13.52
N ASN A 41 -1.33 0.02 -12.67
CA ASN A 41 -2.64 0.28 -12.07
C ASN A 41 -2.54 0.67 -10.57
N LEU A 42 -1.40 1.19 -10.17
CA LEU A 42 -1.10 1.71 -8.84
C LEU A 42 -0.80 3.21 -8.96
N PHE A 43 -1.67 4.07 -8.42
CA PHE A 43 -1.55 5.49 -8.69
C PHE A 43 -1.50 6.39 -7.44
N TYR A 44 -1.69 5.81 -6.25
CA TYR A 44 -1.52 6.51 -4.99
C TYR A 44 -1.08 5.54 -3.91
N TRP A 45 -0.12 5.97 -3.12
CA TRP A 45 0.33 5.25 -1.93
C TRP A 45 0.77 6.26 -0.89
N ALA A 46 0.04 6.36 0.21
CA ALA A 46 0.38 7.17 1.36
C ALA A 46 0.72 6.27 2.56
N HIS A 47 1.78 6.62 3.29
CA HIS A 47 2.04 6.21 4.65
C HIS A 47 1.63 7.37 5.55
N ALA A 48 0.52 7.22 6.26
CA ALA A 48 -0.04 8.24 7.12
C ALA A 48 0.01 7.81 8.59
N TRP A 49 0.19 8.79 9.49
CA TRP A 49 0.23 8.54 10.93
C TRP A 49 -0.23 9.75 11.72
N THR A 50 -0.68 9.50 12.96
CA THR A 50 -0.95 10.51 13.99
C THR A 50 0.24 10.59 14.94
N PRO A 51 0.97 11.71 15.04
CA PRO A 51 2.12 11.83 15.94
C PRO A 51 1.73 11.98 17.42
N GLY A 52 0.47 12.20 17.72
CA GLY A 52 -0.05 12.44 19.07
C GLY A 52 -1.49 11.99 19.19
N GLU A 53 -2.40 12.93 19.35
CA GLU A 53 -3.82 12.68 19.57
C GLU A 53 -4.51 12.09 18.33
N LYS A 54 -5.67 11.51 18.57
CA LYS A 54 -6.57 11.01 17.52
C LYS A 54 -7.04 12.15 16.61
N SER A 55 -7.11 11.90 15.31
CA SER A 55 -7.62 12.87 14.34
C SER A 55 -8.47 12.21 13.26
N THR A 56 -9.37 13.01 12.64
CA THR A 56 -10.35 12.52 11.67
C THR A 56 -10.21 13.25 10.34
N ILE A 57 -10.02 12.49 9.26
CA ILE A 57 -10.22 12.97 7.90
C ILE A 57 -11.73 12.95 7.65
N GLY A 58 -12.33 14.13 7.50
CA GLY A 58 -13.77 14.31 7.35
C GLY A 58 -14.34 13.65 6.10
N LEU A 59 -15.66 13.59 6.02
CA LEU A 59 -16.36 12.93 4.91
C LEU A 59 -16.01 13.56 3.56
N HIS A 60 -15.51 12.75 2.63
CA HIS A 60 -15.08 13.15 1.29
C HIS A 60 -15.43 12.08 0.25
N PRO A 61 -15.69 12.49 -1.02
CA PRO A 61 -16.19 11.57 -2.05
C PRO A 61 -15.09 10.89 -2.85
N HIS A 62 -15.38 9.65 -3.28
CA HIS A 62 -14.58 8.88 -4.25
C HIS A 62 -15.46 8.21 -5.29
N GLN A 63 -14.90 8.00 -6.48
CA GLN A 63 -15.57 7.34 -7.59
C GLN A 63 -14.58 6.56 -8.46
N GLY A 64 -14.93 5.36 -8.85
CA GLY A 64 -14.22 4.53 -9.83
C GLY A 64 -13.09 3.69 -9.26
N PHE A 65 -12.33 4.19 -8.29
CA PHE A 65 -11.11 3.57 -7.77
C PHE A 65 -11.37 2.52 -6.69
N GLU A 66 -10.36 1.72 -6.41
CA GLU A 66 -10.28 0.88 -5.23
C GLU A 66 -9.31 1.50 -4.23
N ILE A 67 -9.79 1.69 -3.00
CA ILE A 67 -9.04 2.28 -1.90
C ILE A 67 -8.82 1.18 -0.87
N CYS A 68 -7.55 0.86 -0.62
CA CYS A 68 -7.16 -0.14 0.37
C CYS A 68 -6.43 0.57 1.52
N SER A 69 -6.94 0.40 2.75
CA SER A 69 -6.25 0.86 3.96
C SER A 69 -5.71 -0.35 4.72
N PHE A 70 -4.43 -0.30 5.07
CA PHE A 70 -3.74 -1.33 5.84
C PHE A 70 -3.33 -0.71 7.17
N VAL A 71 -3.84 -1.24 8.29
CA VAL A 71 -3.46 -0.74 9.62
C VAL A 71 -2.09 -1.32 9.99
N LEU A 72 -1.06 -0.47 9.98
CA LEU A 72 0.32 -0.87 10.25
C LEU A 72 0.61 -0.91 11.75
N LYS A 73 -0.04 -0.01 12.50
CA LYS A 73 0.10 0.12 13.96
C LYS A 73 -1.15 0.75 14.53
N GLY A 74 -1.57 0.31 15.72
CA GLY A 74 -2.66 0.92 16.47
C GLY A 74 -4.04 0.60 15.91
N LYS A 75 -4.88 1.63 15.73
CA LYS A 75 -6.30 1.47 15.37
C LYS A 75 -6.78 2.63 14.50
N ILE A 76 -7.77 2.32 13.66
CA ILE A 76 -8.54 3.32 12.93
C ILE A 76 -10.03 2.99 13.01
N ASN A 77 -10.87 3.97 12.71
CA ASN A 77 -12.29 3.77 12.47
C ASN A 77 -12.63 4.29 11.07
N HIS A 78 -13.34 3.48 10.32
CA HIS A 78 -13.85 3.82 8.99
C HIS A 78 -15.35 4.12 9.07
N PHE A 79 -15.78 5.16 8.36
CA PHE A 79 -17.18 5.44 8.10
C PHE A 79 -17.40 5.63 6.60
N ASP A 80 -18.48 5.09 6.05
CA ASP A 80 -18.90 5.41 4.68
C ASP A 80 -20.43 5.50 4.54
N THR A 81 -20.85 6.13 3.45
CA THR A 81 -22.28 6.40 3.16
C THR A 81 -23.08 5.16 2.78
N LYS A 82 -22.44 4.00 2.52
CA LYS A 82 -23.12 2.72 2.25
C LYS A 82 -23.32 1.94 3.54
N GLN A 83 -22.30 1.86 4.40
CA GLN A 83 -22.38 1.19 5.70
C GLN A 83 -23.15 2.04 6.73
N ASN A 84 -23.04 3.36 6.62
CA ASN A 84 -23.66 4.37 7.51
C ASN A 84 -23.39 4.09 9.00
N LYS A 85 -22.18 3.65 9.31
CA LYS A 85 -21.70 3.36 10.67
C LYS A 85 -20.19 3.43 10.72
N TRP A 86 -19.63 3.68 11.90
CA TRP A 86 -18.20 3.55 12.16
C TRP A 86 -17.82 2.08 12.32
N ILE A 87 -16.77 1.65 11.63
CA ILE A 87 -16.24 0.29 11.63
C ILE A 87 -14.81 0.33 12.14
N PRO A 88 -14.51 -0.29 13.30
CA PRO A 88 -13.17 -0.31 13.85
C PRO A 88 -12.28 -1.32 13.14
N LEU A 89 -11.03 -0.93 12.87
CA LEU A 89 -9.95 -1.79 12.40
C LEU A 89 -8.74 -1.65 13.32
N SER A 90 -8.05 -2.76 13.54
CA SER A 90 -6.87 -2.85 14.40
C SER A 90 -5.63 -3.22 13.60
N GLU A 91 -4.46 -3.15 14.21
CA GLU A 91 -3.19 -3.51 13.60
C GLU A 91 -3.25 -4.85 12.85
N GLY A 92 -2.81 -4.82 11.59
CA GLY A 92 -2.82 -5.95 10.68
C GLY A 92 -4.14 -6.17 9.93
N ASP A 93 -5.23 -5.48 10.31
CA ASP A 93 -6.49 -5.50 9.56
C ASP A 93 -6.35 -4.72 8.24
N VAL A 94 -7.17 -5.09 7.26
CA VAL A 94 -7.20 -4.46 5.94
C VAL A 94 -8.64 -4.15 5.56
N GLN A 95 -8.90 -2.96 5.01
CA GLN A 95 -10.16 -2.64 4.37
C GLN A 95 -10.00 -2.42 2.87
N VAL A 96 -11.04 -2.67 2.12
CA VAL A 96 -11.16 -2.39 0.70
C VAL A 96 -12.47 -1.67 0.42
N ILE A 97 -12.38 -0.44 -0.07
CA ILE A 97 -13.49 0.29 -0.65
C ILE A 97 -13.38 0.18 -2.17
N ARG A 98 -14.41 -0.36 -2.82
CA ARG A 98 -14.56 -0.24 -4.27
C ARG A 98 -15.52 0.88 -4.51
N SER A 99 -15.01 2.05 -4.90
CA SER A 99 -15.83 3.28 -4.91
C SER A 99 -16.90 3.31 -6.02
N GLY A 100 -16.76 2.47 -7.04
CA GLY A 100 -17.82 2.26 -8.02
C GLY A 100 -18.38 3.55 -8.62
N ASN A 101 -19.70 3.64 -8.67
CA ASN A 101 -20.42 4.83 -9.14
C ASN A 101 -20.46 6.00 -8.14
N GLY A 102 -19.85 5.83 -6.97
CA GLY A 102 -19.68 6.88 -5.96
C GLY A 102 -19.93 6.42 -4.54
N ILE A 103 -19.08 6.86 -3.64
CA ILE A 103 -19.16 6.68 -2.19
C ILE A 103 -18.48 7.86 -1.51
N SER A 104 -18.94 8.25 -0.34
CA SER A 104 -18.19 9.16 0.53
C SER A 104 -17.78 8.40 1.79
N HIS A 105 -16.55 8.64 2.24
CA HIS A 105 -16.04 8.04 3.47
C HIS A 105 -15.32 9.05 4.37
N ALA A 106 -15.15 8.68 5.62
CA ALA A 106 -14.37 9.40 6.62
C ALA A 106 -13.49 8.36 7.36
N GLU A 107 -12.33 8.80 7.81
CA GLU A 107 -11.37 7.96 8.52
C GLU A 107 -10.92 8.67 9.80
N GLU A 108 -11.10 7.99 10.91
CA GLU A 108 -10.57 8.41 12.21
C GLU A 108 -9.35 7.56 12.51
N ILE A 109 -8.19 8.19 12.67
CA ILE A 109 -6.92 7.54 13.01
C ILE A 109 -6.68 7.81 14.49
N ASP A 110 -6.60 6.74 15.28
CA ASP A 110 -6.37 6.83 16.73
C ASP A 110 -4.98 7.41 17.03
N ALA A 111 -4.76 7.81 18.29
CA ALA A 111 -3.46 8.31 18.75
C ALA A 111 -2.33 7.31 18.43
N GLU A 112 -1.19 7.83 17.96
CA GLU A 112 0.03 7.05 17.63
C GLU A 112 -0.21 5.87 16.69
N SER A 113 -1.19 5.97 15.80
CA SER A 113 -1.54 4.93 14.83
C SER A 113 -0.96 5.23 13.45
N GLU A 114 -0.70 4.18 12.69
CA GLU A 114 -0.08 4.25 11.36
C GLU A 114 -0.85 3.41 10.36
N ILE A 115 -1.05 3.92 9.16
CA ILE A 115 -1.72 3.23 8.06
C ILE A 115 -0.97 3.40 6.74
N PHE A 116 -1.14 2.43 5.85
CA PHE A 116 -1.07 2.71 4.42
C PHE A 116 -2.48 2.98 3.91
N GLN A 117 -2.61 3.99 3.05
CA GLN A 117 -3.73 4.13 2.14
C GLN A 117 -3.21 4.03 0.72
N ILE A 118 -3.67 3.00 0.00
CA ILE A 118 -3.17 2.64 -1.33
C ILE A 118 -4.35 2.56 -2.30
N TRP A 119 -4.25 3.25 -3.42
CA TRP A 119 -5.32 3.31 -4.41
C TRP A 119 -4.92 2.61 -5.70
N PHE A 120 -5.81 1.76 -6.17
CA PHE A 120 -5.64 1.01 -7.39
C PHE A 120 -6.67 1.42 -8.45
N ASP A 121 -6.27 1.29 -9.71
CA ASP A 121 -7.11 1.51 -10.88
C ASP A 121 -7.72 0.20 -11.37
N PRO A 122 -8.98 -0.11 -11.10
CA PRO A 122 -9.71 -1.12 -11.84
C PRO A 122 -10.02 -0.59 -13.25
N ASN A 123 -10.60 -1.44 -14.10
CA ASN A 123 -11.11 -0.96 -15.38
C ASN A 123 -12.25 0.05 -15.16
N LEU A 124 -11.97 1.35 -15.27
CA LEU A 124 -12.92 2.44 -15.02
C LEU A 124 -14.16 2.39 -15.90
N SER A 125 -14.05 1.83 -17.13
CA SER A 125 -15.22 1.68 -18.02
C SER A 125 -16.26 0.69 -17.48
N VAL A 126 -15.85 -0.15 -16.53
CA VAL A 126 -16.68 -1.13 -15.82
C VAL A 126 -17.02 -0.60 -14.43
N SER A 127 -16.02 -0.26 -13.64
CA SER A 127 -16.21 0.10 -12.21
C SER A 127 -17.13 1.29 -11.99
N LEU A 128 -17.08 2.31 -12.85
CA LEU A 128 -17.97 3.49 -12.79
C LEU A 128 -19.46 3.16 -12.96
N LYS A 129 -19.81 1.98 -13.47
CA LYS A 129 -21.19 1.52 -13.64
C LYS A 129 -21.68 0.61 -12.53
N GLU A 130 -20.78 0.22 -11.63
CA GLU A 130 -21.08 -0.69 -10.53
C GLU A 130 -21.36 0.08 -9.25
N ASP A 131 -22.16 -0.52 -8.37
CA ASP A 131 -22.37 0.04 -7.04
C ASP A 131 -21.10 0.00 -6.21
N ALA A 132 -20.92 1.02 -5.37
CA ALA A 132 -19.84 1.01 -4.40
C ALA A 132 -20.03 -0.15 -3.39
N THR A 133 -18.93 -0.78 -3.00
CA THR A 133 -18.91 -1.87 -2.03
C THR A 133 -17.76 -1.71 -1.03
N TYR A 134 -17.93 -2.33 0.14
CA TYR A 134 -16.96 -2.34 1.23
C TYR A 134 -16.72 -3.76 1.72
N ASN A 135 -15.47 -4.07 2.04
CA ASN A 135 -15.07 -5.26 2.79
C ASN A 135 -13.95 -4.90 3.76
N ASP A 136 -13.94 -5.52 4.91
CA ASP A 136 -12.80 -5.58 5.82
C ASP A 136 -12.38 -7.03 6.06
N TYR A 137 -11.11 -7.20 6.37
CA TYR A 137 -10.45 -8.48 6.61
C TYR A 137 -9.63 -8.35 7.88
N LYS A 138 -9.76 -9.35 8.76
CA LYS A 138 -9.00 -9.36 10.02
C LYS A 138 -7.58 -9.87 9.80
N SER A 139 -6.66 -9.41 10.63
CA SER A 139 -5.26 -9.82 10.57
C SER A 139 -5.07 -11.33 10.53
N ASP A 140 -5.91 -12.06 11.30
CA ASP A 140 -5.84 -13.51 11.43
C ASP A 140 -6.46 -14.26 10.24
N ASP A 141 -7.17 -13.57 9.35
CA ASP A 141 -7.72 -14.18 8.11
C ASP A 141 -6.62 -14.48 7.08
N PHE A 142 -5.44 -13.86 7.22
CA PHE A 142 -4.37 -13.98 6.25
C PHE A 142 -3.38 -15.09 6.61
N THR A 143 -3.04 -15.91 5.63
CA THR A 143 -2.06 -16.99 5.81
C THR A 143 -0.65 -16.46 5.94
N ILE A 144 0.08 -16.96 6.94
CA ILE A 144 1.51 -16.75 7.14
C ILE A 144 2.22 -18.06 6.81
N ASN A 145 3.22 -18.01 5.95
CA ASN A 145 4.04 -19.15 5.58
C ASN A 145 5.50 -18.90 5.96
N ASP A 146 6.12 -19.93 6.55
CA ASP A 146 7.55 -19.91 6.86
C ASP A 146 8.37 -20.19 5.60
N PHE A 147 9.53 -19.58 5.50
CA PHE A 147 10.57 -19.93 4.53
C PHE A 147 11.96 -19.73 5.16
N SER A 148 13.00 -20.18 4.48
CA SER A 148 14.37 -20.03 4.99
C SER A 148 14.75 -18.54 5.07
N GLY A 149 14.82 -18.00 6.29
CA GLY A 149 15.17 -16.61 6.58
C GLY A 149 13.99 -15.72 6.96
N GLY A 150 12.84 -16.29 7.34
CA GLY A 150 11.71 -15.50 7.85
C GLY A 150 10.34 -16.03 7.49
N THR A 151 9.36 -15.13 7.48
CA THR A 151 7.96 -15.44 7.15
C THR A 151 7.41 -14.51 6.07
N ILE A 152 6.40 -14.97 5.35
CA ILE A 152 5.63 -14.20 4.39
C ILE A 152 4.14 -14.28 4.74
N LYS A 153 3.50 -13.13 4.95
CA LYS A 153 2.06 -12.98 5.07
C LYS A 153 1.51 -12.57 3.71
N THR A 154 0.70 -13.44 3.09
CA THR A 154 0.04 -13.12 1.81
C THR A 154 -1.27 -12.40 2.08
N ILE A 155 -1.29 -11.08 1.80
CA ILE A 155 -2.46 -10.23 2.00
C ILE A 155 -3.40 -10.28 0.80
N LEU A 156 -2.85 -10.26 -0.42
CA LEU A 156 -3.62 -10.46 -1.66
C LEU A 156 -2.90 -11.46 -2.57
N GLY A 157 -3.54 -12.57 -2.87
CA GLY A 157 -2.98 -13.66 -3.66
C GLY A 157 -4.00 -14.77 -3.89
N VAL A 158 -3.54 -15.94 -4.35
CA VAL A 158 -4.41 -17.05 -4.75
C VAL A 158 -5.28 -17.53 -3.60
N ASP A 159 -4.70 -17.74 -2.43
CA ASP A 159 -5.38 -18.29 -1.24
C ASP A 159 -5.76 -17.22 -0.21
N SER A 160 -5.70 -15.93 -0.58
CA SER A 160 -6.07 -14.84 0.30
C SER A 160 -7.58 -14.61 0.30
N PRO A 161 -8.19 -14.29 1.45
CA PRO A 161 -9.58 -13.87 1.54
C PRO A 161 -9.81 -12.51 0.86
N MET A 162 -8.82 -11.62 0.85
CA MET A 162 -8.92 -10.30 0.25
C MET A 162 -9.14 -10.39 -1.25
N LYS A 163 -10.10 -9.61 -1.75
CA LYS A 163 -10.42 -9.53 -3.18
C LYS A 163 -10.50 -8.07 -3.62
N ILE A 164 -9.91 -7.77 -4.77
CA ILE A 164 -10.05 -6.50 -5.50
C ILE A 164 -10.43 -6.80 -6.95
N LYS A 165 -10.89 -5.78 -7.68
CA LYS A 165 -11.23 -5.88 -9.10
C LYS A 165 -10.09 -5.44 -10.02
N THR A 166 -9.13 -4.71 -9.47
CA THR A 166 -7.92 -4.33 -10.18
C THR A 166 -7.12 -5.58 -10.55
N GLU A 167 -6.75 -5.69 -11.81
CA GLU A 167 -6.14 -6.91 -12.36
C GLU A 167 -4.72 -7.13 -11.87
N ASN A 168 -4.37 -8.41 -11.64
CA ASN A 168 -3.01 -8.89 -11.48
C ASN A 168 -2.21 -8.22 -10.34
N ILE A 169 -2.89 -7.78 -9.28
CA ILE A 169 -2.24 -7.29 -8.06
C ILE A 169 -2.01 -8.45 -7.10
N LEU A 170 -0.80 -8.50 -6.52
CA LEU A 170 -0.49 -9.33 -5.37
C LEU A 170 0.12 -8.44 -4.28
N ILE A 171 -0.14 -8.78 -3.01
CA ILE A 171 0.36 -8.02 -1.85
C ILE A 171 0.90 -8.99 -0.81
N ASN A 172 2.13 -8.76 -0.40
CA ASN A 172 2.84 -9.55 0.60
C ASN A 172 3.42 -8.64 1.70
N CYS A 173 3.53 -9.19 2.90
CA CYS A 173 4.32 -8.61 3.97
C CYS A 173 5.31 -9.65 4.46
N TYR A 174 6.60 -9.31 4.41
CA TYR A 174 7.69 -10.16 4.87
C TYR A 174 8.13 -9.76 6.26
N SER A 175 8.41 -10.74 7.12
CA SER A 175 9.23 -10.59 8.32
C SER A 175 10.49 -11.40 8.08
N LEU A 176 11.64 -10.72 8.01
CA LEU A 176 12.90 -11.30 7.59
C LEU A 176 13.90 -11.31 8.75
N ASP A 177 14.60 -12.42 8.92
CA ASP A 177 15.70 -12.56 9.88
C ASP A 177 16.99 -11.96 9.31
N GLY A 178 17.97 -11.63 10.15
CA GLY A 178 19.30 -11.16 9.73
C GLY A 178 19.96 -12.16 8.77
N GLY A 179 20.56 -11.67 7.67
CA GLY A 179 21.23 -12.51 6.68
C GLY A 179 21.12 -11.98 5.25
N THR A 180 21.48 -12.87 4.31
CA THR A 180 21.38 -12.60 2.87
C THR A 180 20.05 -13.12 2.33
N HIS A 181 19.30 -12.26 1.68
CA HIS A 181 18.00 -12.57 1.10
C HIS A 181 18.00 -12.49 -0.42
N SER A 182 17.12 -13.28 -1.03
CA SER A 182 16.90 -13.30 -2.47
C SER A 182 15.43 -13.54 -2.77
N ILE A 183 14.70 -12.48 -3.10
CA ILE A 183 13.28 -12.55 -3.50
C ILE A 183 13.22 -12.75 -5.01
N ASN A 184 12.51 -13.80 -5.47
CA ASN A 184 12.25 -14.02 -6.88
C ASN A 184 11.23 -13.03 -7.40
N LEU A 185 11.54 -12.35 -8.50
CA LEU A 185 10.66 -11.36 -9.11
C LEU A 185 9.95 -11.96 -10.33
N LYS A 186 8.69 -11.60 -10.50
CA LYS A 186 7.87 -12.10 -11.60
C LYS A 186 8.14 -11.31 -12.88
N ASN A 187 8.43 -12.03 -13.97
CA ASN A 187 8.60 -11.40 -15.28
C ASN A 187 7.30 -10.71 -15.74
N GLY A 188 7.43 -9.54 -16.38
CA GLY A 188 6.29 -8.74 -16.83
C GLY A 188 5.55 -7.98 -15.72
N MET A 189 6.08 -8.02 -14.50
CA MET A 189 5.52 -7.34 -13.33
C MET A 189 6.46 -6.23 -12.85
N VAL A 190 5.90 -5.28 -12.13
CA VAL A 190 6.60 -4.28 -11.33
C VAL A 190 6.46 -4.68 -9.87
N HIS A 191 7.56 -4.76 -9.17
CA HIS A 191 7.62 -5.03 -7.74
C HIS A 191 7.90 -3.73 -6.99
N SER A 192 7.03 -3.38 -6.09
CA SER A 192 7.06 -2.16 -5.28
C SER A 192 7.28 -2.54 -3.83
N PHE A 193 8.45 -2.26 -3.28
CA PHE A 193 8.77 -2.59 -1.89
C PHE A 193 8.84 -1.33 -1.02
N PHE A 194 8.35 -1.44 0.20
CA PHE A 194 8.44 -0.40 1.22
C PHE A 194 9.01 -1.01 2.51
N ILE A 195 10.06 -0.39 3.05
CA ILE A 195 10.67 -0.83 4.32
C ILE A 195 9.78 -0.36 5.48
N LEU A 196 9.13 -1.30 6.15
CA LEU A 196 8.28 -1.03 7.33
C LEU A 196 9.08 -0.95 8.64
N SER A 197 10.19 -1.67 8.74
CA SER A 197 11.13 -1.59 9.86
C SER A 197 12.47 -2.22 9.49
N GLY A 198 13.54 -1.82 10.18
CA GLY A 198 14.89 -2.31 9.90
C GLY A 198 15.56 -1.60 8.74
N GLU A 199 16.60 -2.21 8.21
CA GLU A 199 17.48 -1.65 7.19
C GLU A 199 17.87 -2.70 6.16
N ILE A 200 17.96 -2.30 4.89
CA ILE A 200 18.47 -3.10 3.77
C ILE A 200 19.85 -2.57 3.35
N ASN A 201 20.85 -3.45 3.29
CA ASN A 201 22.09 -3.18 2.59
C ASN A 201 21.98 -3.70 1.16
N PHE A 202 21.92 -2.77 0.20
CA PHE A 202 21.80 -3.05 -1.23
C PHE A 202 22.80 -2.20 -2.01
N ASN A 203 23.62 -2.86 -2.84
CA ASN A 203 24.66 -2.20 -3.65
C ASN A 203 25.57 -1.28 -2.84
N HIS A 204 26.05 -1.72 -1.67
CA HIS A 204 26.92 -1.00 -0.74
C HIS A 204 26.31 0.26 -0.10
N ASN A 205 25.00 0.45 -0.22
CA ASN A 205 24.26 1.50 0.46
C ASN A 205 23.26 0.91 1.45
N ILE A 206 23.02 1.64 2.53
CA ILE A 206 22.03 1.28 3.56
C ILE A 206 20.77 2.10 3.32
N TYR A 207 19.64 1.43 3.32
CA TYR A 207 18.32 2.01 3.15
C TYR A 207 17.44 1.61 4.34
N ASP A 208 16.87 2.59 4.98
CA ASP A 208 16.11 2.44 6.23
C ASP A 208 14.58 2.51 6.05
N LEU A 209 13.88 2.45 7.18
CA LEU A 209 12.43 2.62 7.30
C LEU A 209 11.91 3.75 6.41
N GLY A 210 10.88 3.44 5.64
CA GLY A 210 10.20 4.38 4.75
C GLY A 210 10.82 4.48 3.35
N THR A 211 11.97 3.85 3.10
CA THR A 211 12.51 3.79 1.73
C THR A 211 11.63 2.90 0.84
N PHE A 212 11.38 3.39 -0.37
CA PHE A 212 10.59 2.73 -1.39
C PHE A 212 11.47 2.28 -2.55
N PHE A 213 11.29 1.03 -2.98
CA PHE A 213 11.95 0.46 -4.15
C PHE A 213 10.90 0.14 -5.22
N LYS A 214 11.14 0.55 -6.45
CA LYS A 214 10.39 0.12 -7.62
C LYS A 214 11.33 -0.68 -8.52
N ILE A 215 11.01 -1.95 -8.72
CA ILE A 215 11.89 -2.90 -9.43
C ILE A 215 11.12 -3.54 -10.58
N ASN A 216 11.71 -3.53 -11.77
CA ASN A 216 11.20 -4.26 -12.93
C ASN A 216 12.33 -4.83 -13.79
N ASP A 217 12.01 -5.82 -14.61
CA ASP A 217 12.93 -6.48 -15.54
C ASP A 217 14.19 -7.07 -14.83
N LEU A 218 14.02 -7.54 -13.62
CA LEU A 218 15.02 -8.24 -12.82
C LEU A 218 14.43 -9.58 -12.37
N GLU A 219 15.25 -10.65 -12.37
CA GLU A 219 14.78 -11.97 -11.93
C GLU A 219 14.75 -12.12 -10.41
N LYS A 220 15.67 -11.45 -9.72
CA LYS A 220 15.82 -11.56 -8.26
C LYS A 220 16.24 -10.23 -7.64
N PHE A 221 15.60 -9.89 -6.55
CA PHE A 221 16.04 -8.81 -5.65
C PHE A 221 16.90 -9.43 -4.55
N LYS A 222 18.21 -9.15 -4.57
CA LYS A 222 19.19 -9.69 -3.61
C LYS A 222 19.69 -8.55 -2.72
N PHE A 223 19.65 -8.76 -1.42
CA PHE A 223 20.10 -7.78 -0.42
C PHE A 223 20.54 -8.46 0.87
N ASN A 224 21.20 -7.70 1.74
CA ASN A 224 21.58 -8.16 3.08
C ASN A 224 20.87 -7.32 4.13
N ILE A 225 20.58 -7.96 5.26
CA ILE A 225 20.04 -7.28 6.45
C ILE A 225 20.81 -7.76 7.69
N ASP A 226 21.12 -6.85 8.59
CA ASP A 226 21.91 -7.17 9.78
C ASP A 226 21.06 -7.71 10.93
N LYS A 227 19.81 -7.27 11.00
CA LYS A 227 18.85 -7.62 12.06
C LYS A 227 17.49 -7.92 11.41
N GLU A 228 16.53 -8.32 12.24
CA GLU A 228 15.14 -8.48 11.80
C GLU A 228 14.59 -7.22 11.12
N MET A 229 13.82 -7.41 10.07
CA MET A 229 13.14 -6.34 9.36
C MET A 229 11.76 -6.74 8.87
N LYS A 230 10.92 -5.75 8.57
CA LYS A 230 9.65 -5.95 7.88
C LYS A 230 9.65 -5.21 6.52
N LEU A 231 9.19 -5.91 5.50
CA LEU A 231 9.14 -5.40 4.12
C LEU A 231 7.74 -5.62 3.55
N PHE A 232 7.13 -4.57 3.04
CA PHE A 232 5.83 -4.66 2.37
C PHE A 232 6.05 -4.65 0.86
N GLU A 233 5.33 -5.51 0.13
CA GLU A 233 5.45 -5.67 -1.31
C GLU A 233 4.10 -5.56 -2.00
N ILE A 234 4.02 -4.77 -3.06
CA ILE A 234 2.96 -4.83 -4.06
C ILE A 234 3.57 -5.25 -5.40
N ILE A 235 2.97 -6.26 -6.01
CA ILE A 235 3.29 -6.71 -7.36
C ILE A 235 2.15 -6.27 -8.27
N SER A 236 2.46 -5.55 -9.34
CA SER A 236 1.48 -5.03 -10.31
C SER A 236 1.91 -5.32 -11.75
N PRO A 237 0.99 -5.43 -12.73
CA PRO A 237 1.36 -5.71 -14.11
C PRO A 237 2.13 -4.54 -14.71
N LYS A 238 3.22 -4.81 -15.44
CA LYS A 238 3.98 -3.76 -16.13
C LYS A 238 3.12 -3.04 -17.16
N ASN A 239 2.25 -3.78 -17.83
CA ASN A 239 1.34 -3.29 -18.84
C ASN A 239 -0.08 -3.76 -18.52
N PRO A 240 -0.91 -2.95 -17.84
CA PRO A 240 -2.32 -3.26 -17.64
C PRO A 240 -3.07 -3.45 -18.95
N SER A 241 -4.11 -4.31 -18.95
CA SER A 241 -4.92 -4.61 -20.15
C SER A 241 -5.88 -3.49 -20.52
N TYR A 242 -6.03 -2.49 -19.68
CA TYR A 242 -6.90 -1.32 -19.87
C TYR A 242 -6.15 -0.01 -19.55
N LYS A 243 -6.72 1.11 -19.95
CA LYS A 243 -6.15 2.44 -19.62
C LYS A 243 -6.28 2.72 -18.12
N THR A 244 -5.18 3.08 -17.50
CA THR A 244 -5.09 3.46 -16.09
C THR A 244 -4.85 4.95 -15.93
N TYR A 245 -4.99 5.46 -14.72
CA TYR A 245 -4.69 6.85 -14.39
C TYR A 245 -3.26 7.25 -14.81
N ALA A 246 -2.30 6.34 -14.66
CA ALA A 246 -0.91 6.56 -15.11
C ALA A 246 -0.79 6.80 -16.62
N ASN A 247 -1.71 6.27 -17.43
CA ASN A 247 -1.69 6.33 -18.89
C ASN A 247 -2.64 7.41 -19.46
N MET A 248 -3.38 8.13 -18.62
CA MET A 248 -4.31 9.18 -19.05
C MET A 248 -3.64 10.57 -19.15
N ARG A 249 -2.33 10.65 -18.94
CA ARG A 249 -1.56 11.89 -18.92
C ARG A 249 -0.44 11.88 -19.92
#